data_109aef8f409ac7bb44447eeb00e81682
#
_entry.id   109aef8f409ac7bb44447eeb00e81682
#
_cell.length_a   1.000
_cell.length_b   1.000
_cell.length_c   1.000
_cell.angle_alpha   90.00
_cell.angle_beta   90.00
_cell.angle_gamma   90.00
#
_symmetry.space_group_name_H-M   'P 1'
#
loop_
_entity.id
_entity.type
_entity.pdbx_description
1 polymer ?
#
loop_
_entity_poly.entity_id
_entity_poly.type
_entity_poly.pdbx_seq_one_letter_code
_entity_poly.pdbx_strand_id
1 'polypeptide(L)'
;HNWRKAGQAQGMFQGFFNVLKPGGVLGVVEHRAKADVADADDTGYVGQQQVIAMAEAAGFKLDARTEVNANPRDTKDHPNGVWTLPPTNQHDKADDAKYQAIGESDRMTLRFVKP
;
A
#
# COMPACT_ATOMS: atom_id res chain seq x y z
N HIS A 1 1.13 -5.18 1.10
CA HIS A 1 0.14 -5.77 0.17
C HIS A 1 0.18 -7.29 0.18
N ASN A 2 1.34 -7.88 0.34
CA ASN A 2 1.49 -9.34 0.36
C ASN A 2 0.85 -9.99 1.60
N TRP A 3 0.56 -9.24 2.62
CA TRP A 3 0.05 -9.73 3.91
C TRP A 3 -1.45 -9.58 4.10
N ARG A 4 -2.17 -9.06 3.09
CA ARG A 4 -3.61 -8.79 3.24
C ARG A 4 -4.45 -10.05 3.38
N LYS A 5 -4.07 -11.12 2.69
CA LYS A 5 -4.86 -12.36 2.64
C LYS A 5 -4.88 -13.05 3.99
N ALA A 6 -6.00 -13.70 4.30
CA ALA A 6 -6.21 -14.51 5.50
C ALA A 6 -5.98 -13.76 6.83
N GLY A 7 -6.20 -12.45 6.84
CA GLY A 7 -6.05 -11.64 8.05
C GLY A 7 -4.61 -11.40 8.47
N GLN A 8 -3.63 -11.77 7.66
CA GLN A 8 -2.21 -11.58 7.98
C GLN A 8 -1.85 -10.11 8.22
N ALA A 9 -2.43 -9.20 7.44
CA ALA A 9 -2.15 -7.77 7.58
C ALA A 9 -2.50 -7.26 8.98
N GLN A 10 -3.68 -7.63 9.51
CA GLN A 10 -4.08 -7.23 10.86
C GLN A 10 -3.13 -7.80 11.92
N GLY A 11 -2.74 -9.07 11.78
CA GLY A 11 -1.78 -9.71 12.68
C GLY A 11 -0.41 -9.03 12.65
N MET A 12 0.05 -8.60 11.48
CA MET A 12 1.32 -7.88 11.35
C MET A 12 1.27 -6.51 12.03
N PHE A 13 0.18 -5.75 11.86
CA PHE A 13 0.02 -4.48 12.56
C PHE A 13 0.01 -4.65 14.07
N GLN A 14 -0.69 -5.67 14.56
CA GLN A 14 -0.72 -5.98 15.98
C GLN A 14 0.68 -6.35 16.50
N GLY A 15 1.44 -7.14 15.74
CA GLY A 15 2.81 -7.50 16.08
C GLY A 15 3.73 -6.28 16.14
N PHE A 16 3.63 -5.38 15.17
CA PHE A 16 4.40 -4.13 15.18
C PHE A 16 4.06 -3.28 16.40
N PHE A 17 2.78 -3.17 16.73
CA PHE A 17 2.34 -2.43 17.90
C PHE A 17 2.93 -3.01 19.19
N ASN A 18 2.93 -4.34 19.31
CA ASN A 18 3.39 -5.02 20.52
C ASN A 18 4.89 -4.84 20.76
N VAL A 19 5.71 -4.76 19.71
CA VAL A 19 7.17 -4.64 19.85
C VAL A 19 7.65 -3.20 20.01
N LEU A 20 6.83 -2.21 19.66
CA LEU A 20 7.19 -0.80 19.80
C LEU A 20 6.98 -0.32 21.25
N LYS A 21 7.84 0.58 21.69
CA LYS A 21 7.66 1.32 22.93
C LYS A 21 6.63 2.44 22.73
N PRO A 22 5.94 2.90 23.79
CA PRO A 22 5.13 4.12 23.72
C PRO A 22 5.94 5.26 23.13
N GLY A 23 5.34 5.98 22.19
CA GLY A 23 6.02 7.01 21.41
C GLY A 23 6.78 6.50 20.18
N GLY A 24 6.87 5.18 20.02
CA GLY A 24 7.49 4.56 18.84
C GLY A 24 6.69 4.85 17.56
N VAL A 25 7.38 4.85 16.42
CA VAL A 25 6.82 5.23 15.12
C VAL A 25 6.86 4.05 14.16
N LEU A 26 5.77 3.88 13.40
CA LEU A 26 5.68 2.93 12.28
C LEU A 26 5.49 3.72 10.99
N GLY A 27 6.42 3.57 10.04
CA GLY A 27 6.26 4.09 8.69
C GLY A 27 5.68 3.04 7.76
N VAL A 28 4.71 3.43 6.94
CA VAL A 28 4.09 2.54 5.95
C VAL A 28 4.15 3.20 4.57
N VAL A 29 4.72 2.48 3.61
CA VAL A 29 4.68 2.84 2.18
C VAL A 29 4.06 1.67 1.45
N GLU A 30 2.96 1.90 0.74
CA GLU A 30 2.22 0.82 0.09
C GLU A 30 1.54 1.31 -1.19
N HIS A 31 1.35 0.39 -2.14
CA HIS A 31 0.63 0.67 -3.39
C HIS A 31 -0.81 1.04 -3.08
N ARG A 32 -1.24 2.23 -3.53
CA ARG A 32 -2.54 2.80 -3.15
C ARG A 32 -3.62 2.50 -4.18
N ALA A 33 -4.69 1.82 -3.76
CA ALA A 33 -5.90 1.62 -4.56
C ALA A 33 -6.71 2.92 -4.67
N LYS A 34 -7.62 2.97 -5.66
CA LYS A 34 -8.56 4.11 -5.81
C LYS A 34 -9.50 4.23 -4.63
N ALA A 35 -9.90 3.09 -4.06
CA ALA A 35 -10.85 2.98 -2.94
C ALA A 35 -10.55 1.69 -2.19
N ASP A 36 -11.39 1.35 -1.21
CA ASP A 36 -11.30 0.09 -0.51
C ASP A 36 -11.42 -1.08 -1.48
N VAL A 37 -10.63 -2.12 -1.26
CA VAL A 37 -10.59 -3.32 -2.10
C VAL A 37 -10.95 -4.55 -1.31
N ALA A 38 -11.47 -5.57 -1.99
CA ALA A 38 -11.83 -6.84 -1.37
C ALA A 38 -10.58 -7.60 -0.90
N ASP A 39 -10.75 -8.46 0.12
CA ASP A 39 -9.65 -9.29 0.62
C ASP A 39 -9.07 -10.23 -0.43
N ALA A 40 -9.88 -10.64 -1.40
CA ALA A 40 -9.46 -11.50 -2.51
C ALA A 40 -8.77 -10.75 -3.65
N ASP A 41 -8.65 -9.42 -3.57
CA ASP A 41 -7.97 -8.63 -4.59
C ASP A 41 -6.49 -9.00 -4.65
N ASP A 42 -6.01 -9.35 -5.84
CA ASP A 42 -4.65 -9.80 -6.08
C ASP A 42 -3.82 -8.82 -6.91
N THR A 43 -4.30 -7.59 -7.10
CA THR A 43 -3.61 -6.55 -7.88
C THR A 43 -2.39 -5.96 -7.20
N GLY A 44 -2.24 -6.18 -5.90
CA GLY A 44 -1.19 -5.57 -5.07
C GLY A 44 -1.54 -4.18 -4.58
N TYR A 45 -2.60 -3.55 -5.08
CA TYR A 45 -3.08 -2.28 -4.56
C TYR A 45 -3.90 -2.50 -3.29
N VAL A 46 -3.72 -1.62 -2.32
CA VAL A 46 -4.48 -1.64 -1.06
C VAL A 46 -5.13 -0.28 -0.81
N GLY A 47 -6.29 -0.29 -0.16
CA GLY A 47 -7.00 0.94 0.17
C GLY A 47 -6.30 1.70 1.30
N GLN A 48 -6.07 2.99 1.13
CA GLN A 48 -5.42 3.80 2.15
C GLN A 48 -6.22 3.81 3.46
N GLN A 49 -7.54 3.95 3.37
CA GLN A 49 -8.40 3.92 4.57
C GLN A 49 -8.41 2.55 5.23
N GLN A 50 -8.27 1.48 4.46
CA GLN A 50 -8.16 0.12 5.01
C GLN A 50 -6.87 -0.06 5.81
N VAL A 51 -5.75 0.48 5.33
CA VAL A 51 -4.48 0.45 6.05
C VAL A 51 -4.59 1.25 7.35
N ILE A 52 -5.16 2.43 7.30
CA ILE A 52 -5.38 3.28 8.48
C ILE A 52 -6.25 2.54 9.51
N ALA A 53 -7.36 1.94 9.06
CA ALA A 53 -8.27 1.20 9.94
C ALA A 53 -7.58 0.01 10.62
N MET A 54 -6.77 -0.73 9.89
CA MET A 54 -6.02 -1.87 10.46
C MET A 54 -4.99 -1.41 11.50
N ALA A 55 -4.28 -0.32 11.24
CA ALA A 55 -3.32 0.24 12.18
C ALA A 55 -4.01 0.75 13.45
N GLU A 56 -5.14 1.45 13.29
CA GLU A 56 -5.92 1.94 14.42
C GLU A 56 -6.52 0.81 15.25
N ALA A 57 -6.98 -0.26 14.60
CA ALA A 57 -7.48 -1.46 15.30
C ALA A 57 -6.40 -2.14 16.15
N ALA A 58 -5.14 -2.04 15.74
CA ALA A 58 -3.99 -2.54 16.51
C ALA A 58 -3.59 -1.60 17.67
N GLY A 59 -4.09 -0.36 17.67
CA GLY A 59 -3.82 0.61 18.73
C GLY A 59 -2.99 1.82 18.28
N PHE A 60 -2.55 1.85 17.02
CA PHE A 60 -1.79 2.99 16.48
C PHE A 60 -2.67 4.21 16.28
N LYS A 61 -2.03 5.37 16.28
CA LYS A 61 -2.66 6.63 15.90
C LYS A 61 -1.96 7.17 14.66
N LEU A 62 -2.75 7.57 13.66
CA LEU A 62 -2.21 8.23 12.47
C LEU A 62 -1.62 9.58 12.87
N ASP A 63 -0.33 9.77 12.61
CA ASP A 63 0.41 10.99 12.98
C ASP A 63 0.64 11.90 11.78
N ALA A 64 0.96 11.34 10.63
CA ALA A 64 1.18 12.10 9.40
C ALA A 64 0.96 11.25 8.17
N ARG A 65 0.65 11.91 7.05
CA ARG A 65 0.61 11.30 5.72
C ARG A 65 1.22 12.28 4.72
N THR A 66 1.82 11.75 3.66
CA THR A 66 2.43 12.56 2.62
C THR A 66 2.19 11.94 1.25
N GLU A 67 2.23 12.76 0.21
CA GLU A 67 2.09 12.36 -1.18
C GLU A 67 3.45 12.23 -1.90
N VAL A 68 4.55 12.16 -1.15
CA VAL A 68 5.91 12.10 -1.73
C VAL A 68 6.10 10.91 -2.68
N ASN A 69 5.38 9.81 -2.45
CA ASN A 69 5.41 8.61 -3.30
C ASN A 69 4.16 8.47 -4.18
N ALA A 70 3.33 9.51 -4.29
CA ALA A 70 2.15 9.49 -5.12
C ALA A 70 2.50 9.56 -6.60
N ASN A 71 1.73 8.86 -7.44
CA ASN A 71 1.83 8.96 -8.89
C ASN A 71 0.44 9.10 -9.51
N PRO A 72 -0.01 10.31 -9.83
CA PRO A 72 -1.32 10.54 -10.40
C PRO A 72 -1.50 9.97 -11.82
N ARG A 73 -0.42 9.55 -12.49
CA ARG A 73 -0.50 8.90 -13.81
C ARG A 73 -0.91 7.44 -13.71
N ASP A 74 -0.82 6.84 -12.51
CA ASP A 74 -1.20 5.46 -12.31
C ASP A 74 -2.72 5.33 -12.26
N THR A 75 -3.30 4.71 -13.29
CA THR A 75 -4.75 4.51 -13.42
C THR A 75 -5.25 3.30 -12.62
N LYS A 76 -4.35 2.44 -12.14
CA LYS A 76 -4.63 1.32 -11.22
C LYS A 76 -5.52 0.21 -11.79
N ASP A 77 -5.57 0.11 -13.11
CA ASP A 77 -6.42 -0.85 -13.85
C ASP A 77 -5.60 -1.75 -14.79
N HIS A 78 -4.36 -2.04 -14.42
CA HIS A 78 -3.42 -2.78 -15.25
C HIS A 78 -3.66 -4.29 -15.19
N PRO A 79 -3.34 -5.05 -16.28
CA PRO A 79 -3.65 -6.48 -16.36
C PRO A 79 -2.96 -7.33 -15.28
N ASN A 80 -1.77 -6.96 -14.85
CA ASN A 80 -1.02 -7.63 -13.78
C ASN A 80 -0.90 -6.77 -12.52
N GLY A 81 -1.85 -5.86 -12.28
CA GLY A 81 -1.83 -4.97 -11.13
C GLY A 81 -0.56 -4.14 -11.06
N VAL A 82 -0.04 -3.96 -9.85
CA VAL A 82 1.18 -3.16 -9.62
C VAL A 82 2.40 -3.73 -10.34
N TRP A 83 2.42 -5.04 -10.60
CA TRP A 83 3.55 -5.71 -11.26
C TRP A 83 3.63 -5.43 -12.77
N THR A 84 2.59 -4.87 -13.37
CA THR A 84 2.61 -4.38 -14.74
C THR A 84 3.59 -3.22 -14.92
N LEU A 85 3.73 -2.39 -13.89
CA LEU A 85 4.51 -1.17 -13.92
C LEU A 85 6.00 -1.41 -13.56
N PRO A 86 6.91 -0.45 -13.86
CA PRO A 86 8.27 -0.53 -13.36
C PRO A 86 8.31 -0.69 -11.83
N PRO A 87 9.30 -1.35 -11.27
CA PRO A 87 10.45 -1.98 -11.94
C PRO A 87 10.17 -3.39 -12.46
N THR A 88 9.00 -3.98 -12.14
CA THR A 88 8.70 -5.39 -12.48
C THR A 88 8.41 -5.58 -13.96
N ASN A 89 7.66 -4.66 -14.58
CA ASN A 89 7.37 -4.63 -16.02
C ASN A 89 6.70 -5.91 -16.55
N GLN A 90 5.73 -6.46 -15.83
CA GLN A 90 4.96 -7.63 -16.30
C GLN A 90 3.88 -7.21 -17.30
N HIS A 91 4.27 -7.06 -18.56
CA HIS A 91 3.40 -6.66 -19.65
C HIS A 91 3.99 -7.11 -20.98
N ASP A 92 3.20 -7.04 -22.07
CA ASP A 92 3.69 -7.30 -23.42
C ASP A 92 4.67 -6.20 -23.85
N LYS A 93 5.70 -6.57 -24.63
CA LYS A 93 6.69 -5.63 -25.14
C LYS A 93 6.07 -4.49 -25.95
N ALA A 94 4.98 -4.78 -26.65
CA ALA A 94 4.26 -3.76 -27.44
C ALA A 94 3.74 -2.61 -26.58
N ASP A 95 3.50 -2.85 -25.30
CA ASP A 95 2.96 -1.87 -24.36
C ASP A 95 4.04 -1.20 -23.48
N ASP A 96 5.31 -1.52 -23.70
CA ASP A 96 6.40 -1.07 -22.84
C ASP A 96 6.44 0.47 -22.72
N ALA A 97 6.37 1.18 -23.85
CA ALA A 97 6.40 2.64 -23.83
C ALA A 97 5.27 3.24 -23.01
N LYS A 98 4.06 2.64 -23.07
CA LYS A 98 2.89 3.08 -22.31
C LYS A 98 3.16 2.98 -20.81
N TYR A 99 3.65 1.83 -20.34
CA TYR A 99 3.86 1.59 -18.91
C TYR A 99 5.08 2.32 -18.38
N GLN A 100 6.15 2.46 -19.16
CA GLN A 100 7.29 3.29 -18.78
C GLN A 100 6.90 4.75 -18.60
N ALA A 101 5.99 5.26 -19.43
CA ALA A 101 5.48 6.63 -19.32
C ALA A 101 4.66 6.85 -18.05
N ILE A 102 3.95 5.82 -17.56
CA ILE A 102 3.23 5.88 -16.28
C ILE A 102 4.22 5.91 -15.11
N GLY A 103 5.28 5.12 -15.17
CA GLY A 103 6.24 4.97 -14.09
C GLY A 103 5.80 3.98 -13.01
N GLU A 104 6.34 4.10 -11.82
CA GLU A 104 6.00 3.24 -10.71
C GLU A 104 4.57 3.51 -10.21
N SER A 105 4.01 2.53 -9.48
CA SER A 105 2.65 2.65 -8.95
C SER A 105 2.49 3.85 -8.01
N ASP A 106 1.26 4.36 -7.92
CA ASP A 106 0.89 5.33 -6.90
C ASP A 106 0.97 4.68 -5.52
N ARG A 107 1.69 5.30 -4.60
CA ARG A 107 1.90 4.77 -3.25
C ARG A 107 1.52 5.78 -2.19
N MET A 108 0.80 5.30 -1.18
CA MET A 108 0.57 6.05 0.05
C MET A 108 1.83 6.05 0.92
N THR A 109 2.03 7.09 1.69
CA THR A 109 3.08 7.16 2.71
C THR A 109 2.45 7.67 4.00
N LEU A 110 2.45 6.82 5.02
CA LEU A 110 1.76 7.07 6.29
C LEU A 110 2.74 6.90 7.45
N ARG A 111 2.55 7.70 8.49
CA ARG A 111 3.27 7.57 9.74
C ARG A 111 2.29 7.39 10.88
N PHE A 112 2.47 6.30 11.63
CA PHE A 112 1.67 5.99 12.81
C PHE A 112 2.54 6.08 14.05
N VAL A 113 1.93 6.43 15.18
CA VAL A 113 2.60 6.47 16.47
C VAL A 113 1.89 5.51 17.43
N LYS A 114 2.66 4.85 18.29
CA LYS A 114 2.12 4.12 19.43
C LYS A 114 1.95 5.10 20.59
N PRO A 115 0.69 5.39 21.01
CA PRO A 115 0.43 6.35 22.07
C PRO A 115 1.07 5.97 23.40
#